data_1098fe9899285a09ce0405ca4b05a024
#
_entry.id   1098fe9899285a09ce0405ca4b05a024
#
_cell.length_a   1.000
_cell.length_b   1.000
_cell.length_c   1.000
_cell.angle_alpha   90.00
_cell.angle_beta   90.00
_cell.angle_gamma   90.00
#
_symmetry.space_group_name_H-M   'P 1'
#
loop_
_entity.id
_entity.type
_entity.pdbx_description
1 polymer ?
#
loop_
_entity_poly.entity_id
_entity_poly.type
_entity_poly.pdbx_seq_one_letter_code
_entity_poly.pdbx_strand_id
1 'polypeptide(L)'
;MSQAKGRKPSRVSKGDSANPRLSKARIVQVARSFDPRDLTMQAVADELGVDRKALNYHVTDKKGLESLVAANVFESNFLKYFSDNLEARKDADEWVRHLAAWSYAAKDGLVSSGMLTNYYVLGSDNPDIFKPSERVLWSLIRAGFNTLTASRALVMATRLAMGVGRDIVLENAFGEHPQGPEVRKLLDRAIESGDYPALTGMIQSRVNGADDVERQFVFELETMIAGLRSQLGA
;
A
#
# COMPACT_ATOMS: atom_id res chain seq x y z
N MET A 1 -51.43 53.85 -39.64
CA MET A 1 -51.23 52.42 -39.94
C MET A 1 -49.80 52.05 -39.60
N SER A 2 -49.60 51.50 -38.43
CA SER A 2 -48.25 51.07 -38.02
C SER A 2 -48.37 49.67 -37.45
N GLN A 3 -47.71 48.70 -38.07
CA GLN A 3 -47.73 47.26 -37.68
C GLN A 3 -46.81 46.97 -36.52
N ALA A 4 -47.37 46.36 -35.50
CA ALA A 4 -46.61 45.81 -34.38
C ALA A 4 -45.95 44.51 -34.80
N LYS A 5 -44.60 44.42 -34.73
CA LYS A 5 -43.81 43.19 -34.85
C LYS A 5 -43.86 42.38 -33.57
N GLY A 6 -44.37 41.14 -33.69
CA GLY A 6 -44.43 40.17 -32.61
C GLY A 6 -43.06 39.76 -32.12
N ARG A 7 -42.84 39.82 -30.81
CA ARG A 7 -41.70 39.30 -30.05
C ARG A 7 -41.89 37.81 -29.90
N LYS A 8 -40.94 36.99 -30.43
CA LYS A 8 -40.83 35.56 -30.13
C LYS A 8 -40.40 35.37 -28.66
N PRO A 9 -40.94 34.39 -27.96
CA PRO A 9 -40.48 34.08 -26.59
C PRO A 9 -39.10 33.48 -26.65
N SER A 10 -38.18 33.99 -25.83
CA SER A 10 -36.85 33.47 -25.60
C SER A 10 -36.92 32.09 -24.96
N ARG A 11 -36.28 31.11 -25.58
CA ARG A 11 -36.02 29.79 -25.07
C ARG A 11 -35.24 29.92 -23.75
N VAL A 12 -35.86 29.57 -22.65
CA VAL A 12 -35.20 29.39 -21.37
C VAL A 12 -34.23 28.25 -21.56
N SER A 13 -32.93 28.53 -21.49
CA SER A 13 -31.87 27.53 -21.45
C SER A 13 -32.04 26.75 -20.13
N LYS A 14 -32.32 25.44 -20.26
CA LYS A 14 -32.21 24.49 -19.16
C LYS A 14 -30.80 24.62 -18.59
N GLY A 15 -30.73 24.96 -17.29
CA GLY A 15 -29.48 25.16 -16.59
C GLY A 15 -28.56 23.95 -16.75
N ASP A 16 -27.33 24.23 -17.10
CA ASP A 16 -26.19 23.35 -16.94
C ASP A 16 -26.13 22.95 -15.46
N SER A 17 -26.67 21.78 -15.16
CA SER A 17 -26.25 21.05 -13.95
C SER A 17 -24.80 20.68 -14.21
N ALA A 18 -23.88 21.46 -13.63
CA ALA A 18 -22.45 21.23 -13.69
C ALA A 18 -22.16 19.81 -13.19
N ASN A 19 -22.07 18.87 -14.12
CA ASN A 19 -21.56 17.54 -13.82
C ASN A 19 -20.10 17.73 -13.40
N PRO A 20 -19.72 17.49 -12.13
CA PRO A 20 -18.36 17.75 -11.69
C PRO A 20 -17.41 16.99 -12.60
N ARG A 21 -16.39 17.69 -13.13
CA ARG A 21 -15.42 17.12 -14.07
C ARG A 21 -14.91 15.78 -13.56
N LEU A 22 -14.93 14.78 -14.44
CA LEU A 22 -14.35 13.46 -14.15
C LEU A 22 -12.87 13.64 -13.81
N SER A 23 -12.47 13.06 -12.68
CA SER A 23 -11.09 13.10 -12.18
C SER A 23 -10.70 11.73 -11.60
N LYS A 24 -9.41 11.44 -11.51
CA LYS A 24 -8.92 10.22 -10.87
C LYS A 24 -9.48 10.08 -9.45
N ALA A 25 -9.49 11.14 -8.66
CA ALA A 25 -10.02 11.14 -7.30
C ALA A 25 -11.50 10.70 -7.25
N ARG A 26 -12.34 11.22 -8.17
CA ARG A 26 -13.76 10.85 -8.23
C ARG A 26 -13.95 9.40 -8.70
N ILE A 27 -13.14 8.94 -9.66
CA ILE A 27 -13.14 7.54 -10.12
C ILE A 27 -12.81 6.62 -8.93
N VAL A 28 -11.75 6.92 -8.18
CA VAL A 28 -11.35 6.14 -7.01
C VAL A 28 -12.43 6.15 -5.94
N GLN A 29 -13.01 7.30 -5.64
CA GLN A 29 -14.07 7.42 -4.63
C GLN A 29 -15.24 6.48 -4.94
N VAL A 30 -15.68 6.43 -6.19
CA VAL A 30 -16.76 5.53 -6.63
C VAL A 30 -16.28 4.08 -6.67
N ALA A 31 -15.10 3.82 -7.25
CA ALA A 31 -14.58 2.47 -7.39
C ALA A 31 -14.34 1.74 -6.06
N ARG A 32 -14.02 2.47 -4.99
CA ARG A 32 -13.85 1.92 -3.63
C ARG A 32 -15.13 1.36 -3.00
N SER A 33 -16.31 1.75 -3.50
CA SER A 33 -17.59 1.25 -2.98
C SER A 33 -17.99 -0.12 -3.55
N PHE A 34 -17.30 -0.58 -4.59
CA PHE A 34 -17.57 -1.89 -5.21
C PHE A 34 -16.82 -3.01 -4.47
N ASP A 35 -17.43 -4.20 -4.42
CA ASP A 35 -16.67 -5.42 -4.11
C ASP A 35 -15.60 -5.62 -5.20
N PRO A 36 -14.36 -6.00 -4.86
CA PRO A 36 -13.30 -6.21 -5.85
C PRO A 36 -13.68 -7.14 -7.00
N ARG A 37 -14.58 -8.11 -6.75
CA ARG A 37 -15.08 -9.04 -7.76
C ARG A 37 -16.02 -8.38 -8.78
N ASP A 38 -16.77 -7.36 -8.33
CA ASP A 38 -17.76 -6.64 -9.15
C ASP A 38 -17.17 -5.37 -9.78
N LEU A 39 -15.93 -5.01 -9.42
CA LEU A 39 -15.24 -3.86 -9.95
C LEU A 39 -14.94 -4.04 -11.43
N THR A 40 -15.66 -3.30 -12.28
CA THR A 40 -15.45 -3.26 -13.73
C THR A 40 -15.45 -1.83 -14.24
N MET A 41 -14.81 -1.60 -15.38
CA MET A 41 -14.81 -0.28 -16.04
C MET A 41 -16.22 0.19 -16.36
N GLN A 42 -17.13 -0.74 -16.73
CA GLN A 42 -18.50 -0.41 -17.05
C GLN A 42 -19.29 -0.03 -15.79
N ALA A 43 -19.21 -0.82 -14.73
CA ALA A 43 -19.92 -0.56 -13.48
C ALA A 43 -19.56 0.82 -12.89
N VAL A 44 -18.26 1.16 -12.91
CA VAL A 44 -17.79 2.48 -12.45
C VAL A 44 -18.23 3.61 -13.36
N ALA A 45 -18.27 3.40 -14.67
CA ALA A 45 -18.79 4.41 -15.63
C ALA A 45 -20.29 4.67 -15.42
N ASP A 46 -21.07 3.61 -15.23
CA ASP A 46 -22.51 3.70 -15.01
C ASP A 46 -22.83 4.44 -13.70
N GLU A 47 -22.11 4.12 -12.62
CA GLU A 47 -22.26 4.79 -11.31
C GLU A 47 -21.85 6.27 -11.36
N LEU A 48 -20.83 6.59 -12.15
CA LEU A 48 -20.39 7.97 -12.38
C LEU A 48 -21.31 8.76 -13.33
N GLY A 49 -22.21 8.07 -14.07
CA GLY A 49 -23.06 8.68 -15.09
C GLY A 49 -22.26 9.19 -16.29
N VAL A 50 -21.18 8.50 -16.68
CA VAL A 50 -20.29 8.87 -17.79
C VAL A 50 -20.15 7.74 -18.80
N ASP A 51 -19.74 8.05 -20.03
CA ASP A 51 -19.38 7.02 -21.02
C ASP A 51 -18.09 6.31 -20.58
N ARG A 52 -18.03 4.99 -20.76
CA ARG A 52 -16.82 4.17 -20.47
C ARG A 52 -15.57 4.71 -21.14
N LYS A 53 -15.68 5.32 -22.34
CA LYS A 53 -14.56 5.94 -23.03
C LYS A 53 -13.97 7.12 -22.26
N ALA A 54 -14.79 7.83 -21.48
CA ALA A 54 -14.31 8.92 -20.63
C ALA A 54 -13.37 8.40 -19.52
N LEU A 55 -13.63 7.21 -18.97
CA LEU A 55 -12.74 6.56 -18.01
C LEU A 55 -11.36 6.24 -18.60
N ASN A 56 -11.31 5.85 -19.88
CA ASN A 56 -10.06 5.45 -20.53
C ASN A 56 -9.03 6.61 -20.65
N TYR A 57 -9.44 7.86 -20.48
CA TYR A 57 -8.52 9.00 -20.37
C TYR A 57 -7.80 9.04 -19.02
N HIS A 58 -8.34 8.38 -17.99
CA HIS A 58 -7.81 8.38 -16.64
C HIS A 58 -7.20 7.03 -16.22
N VAL A 59 -7.79 5.94 -16.73
CA VAL A 59 -7.37 4.55 -16.43
C VAL A 59 -7.46 3.73 -17.71
N THR A 60 -6.38 3.02 -18.03
CA THR A 60 -6.24 2.35 -19.34
C THR A 60 -7.19 1.16 -19.48
N ASP A 61 -7.32 0.38 -18.40
CA ASP A 61 -8.09 -0.87 -18.37
C ASP A 61 -8.51 -1.23 -16.94
N LYS A 62 -9.11 -2.42 -16.76
CA LYS A 62 -9.51 -2.93 -15.45
C LYS A 62 -8.32 -3.02 -14.47
N LYS A 63 -7.15 -3.49 -14.93
CA LYS A 63 -5.96 -3.58 -14.07
C LYS A 63 -5.46 -2.21 -13.64
N GLY A 64 -5.51 -1.22 -14.52
CA GLY A 64 -5.21 0.17 -14.19
C GLY A 64 -6.18 0.74 -13.15
N LEU A 65 -7.48 0.42 -13.25
CA LEU A 65 -8.49 0.82 -12.27
C LEU A 65 -8.22 0.16 -10.91
N GLU A 66 -8.01 -1.14 -10.90
CA GLU A 66 -7.67 -1.91 -9.69
C GLU A 66 -6.40 -1.36 -9.02
N SER A 67 -5.36 -1.09 -9.80
CA SER A 67 -4.10 -0.52 -9.30
C SER A 67 -4.30 0.88 -8.71
N LEU A 68 -5.14 1.70 -9.33
CA LEU A 68 -5.45 3.05 -8.84
C LEU A 68 -6.22 3.00 -7.52
N VAL A 69 -7.19 2.09 -7.39
CA VAL A 69 -7.95 1.87 -6.15
C VAL A 69 -7.02 1.36 -5.04
N ALA A 70 -6.19 0.36 -5.34
CA ALA A 70 -5.23 -0.19 -4.39
C ALA A 70 -4.25 0.85 -3.87
N ALA A 71 -3.69 1.66 -4.78
CA ALA A 71 -2.78 2.74 -4.42
C ALA A 71 -3.45 3.74 -3.45
N ASN A 72 -4.69 4.11 -3.72
CA ASN A 72 -5.42 5.05 -2.87
C ASN A 72 -5.76 4.45 -1.49
N VAL A 73 -6.16 3.16 -1.45
CA VAL A 73 -6.40 2.46 -0.18
C VAL A 73 -5.11 2.37 0.61
N PHE A 74 -4.01 1.98 -0.04
CA PHE A 74 -2.69 1.93 0.58
C PHE A 74 -2.30 3.29 1.17
N GLU A 75 -2.35 4.37 0.38
CA GLU A 75 -1.97 5.72 0.82
C GLU A 75 -2.78 6.18 2.04
N SER A 76 -4.10 6.01 1.99
CA SER A 76 -4.99 6.41 3.08
C SER A 76 -4.69 5.65 4.36
N ASN A 77 -4.51 4.34 4.27
CA ASN A 77 -4.25 3.47 5.41
C ASN A 77 -2.82 3.63 5.92
N PHE A 78 -1.84 3.80 5.03
CA PHE A 78 -0.46 4.07 5.40
C PHE A 78 -0.33 5.33 6.27
N LEU A 79 -0.94 6.43 5.87
CA LEU A 79 -0.90 7.68 6.64
C LEU A 79 -1.52 7.50 8.03
N LYS A 80 -2.66 6.82 8.09
CA LYS A 80 -3.34 6.50 9.37
C LYS A 80 -2.45 5.61 10.25
N TYR A 81 -1.99 4.48 9.72
CA TYR A 81 -1.17 3.52 10.49
C TYR A 81 0.17 4.13 10.93
N PHE A 82 0.76 5.01 10.12
CA PHE A 82 1.97 5.72 10.52
C PHE A 82 1.72 6.59 11.76
N SER A 83 0.63 7.34 11.79
CA SER A 83 0.25 8.16 12.94
C SER A 83 -0.03 7.31 14.18
N ASP A 84 -0.85 6.27 14.03
CA ASP A 84 -1.25 5.37 15.12
C ASP A 84 0.00 4.68 15.75
N ASN A 85 0.92 4.18 14.91
CA ASN A 85 2.16 3.56 15.37
C ASN A 85 3.13 4.53 16.04
N LEU A 86 3.17 5.79 15.62
CA LEU A 86 3.97 6.82 16.30
C LEU A 86 3.46 7.10 17.71
N GLU A 87 2.15 7.14 17.90
CA GLU A 87 1.53 7.38 19.20
C GLU A 87 1.72 6.21 20.16
N ALA A 88 1.67 4.98 19.65
CA ALA A 88 1.81 3.76 20.44
C ALA A 88 3.25 3.54 20.97
N ARG A 89 4.28 4.04 20.28
CA ARG A 89 5.70 3.77 20.54
C ARG A 89 6.38 4.94 21.25
N LYS A 90 6.19 5.06 22.57
CA LYS A 90 6.71 6.23 23.34
C LYS A 90 8.12 6.09 23.88
N ASP A 91 8.59 4.83 24.06
CA ASP A 91 9.80 4.54 24.87
C ASP A 91 11.10 4.31 24.07
N ALA A 92 11.05 4.44 22.71
CA ALA A 92 12.21 4.28 21.85
C ALA A 92 12.86 5.63 21.49
N ASP A 93 14.15 5.58 21.09
CA ASP A 93 14.80 6.71 20.42
C ASP A 93 13.91 7.24 19.26
N GLU A 94 13.92 8.55 19.05
CA GLU A 94 13.02 9.17 18.05
C GLU A 94 13.13 8.51 16.67
N TRP A 95 14.37 8.28 16.19
CA TRP A 95 14.60 7.66 14.89
C TRP A 95 14.13 6.20 14.83
N VAL A 96 14.31 5.44 15.91
CA VAL A 96 13.82 4.06 16.02
C VAL A 96 12.30 4.03 15.94
N ARG A 97 11.64 4.89 16.74
CA ARG A 97 10.19 5.02 16.74
C ARG A 97 9.64 5.36 15.36
N HIS A 98 10.25 6.33 14.68
CA HIS A 98 9.79 6.75 13.35
C HIS A 98 10.03 5.67 12.29
N LEU A 99 11.18 5.02 12.31
CA LEU A 99 11.51 3.95 11.35
C LEU A 99 10.63 2.71 11.56
N ALA A 100 10.36 2.34 12.82
CA ALA A 100 9.45 1.27 13.15
C ALA A 100 8.00 1.61 12.73
N ALA A 101 7.51 2.81 13.07
CA ALA A 101 6.19 3.26 12.65
C ALA A 101 6.01 3.22 11.12
N TRP A 102 7.05 3.62 10.38
CA TRP A 102 7.09 3.50 8.92
C TRP A 102 6.96 2.05 8.46
N SER A 103 7.75 1.15 9.05
CA SER A 103 7.77 -0.27 8.66
C SER A 103 6.41 -0.94 8.90
N TYR A 104 5.81 -0.74 10.07
CA TYR A 104 4.48 -1.26 10.37
C TYR A 104 3.41 -0.66 9.44
N ALA A 105 3.45 0.66 9.23
CA ALA A 105 2.48 1.32 8.35
C ALA A 105 2.58 0.82 6.90
N ALA A 106 3.79 0.58 6.40
CA ALA A 106 4.01 0.06 5.06
C ALA A 106 3.51 -1.38 4.92
N LYS A 107 3.81 -2.26 5.90
CA LYS A 107 3.32 -3.64 5.95
C LYS A 107 1.79 -3.67 6.01
N ASP A 108 1.20 -3.00 7.00
CA ASP A 108 -0.24 -3.06 7.26
C ASP A 108 -1.05 -2.32 6.18
N GLY A 109 -0.50 -1.24 5.63
CA GLY A 109 -1.06 -0.54 4.48
C GLY A 109 -1.17 -1.44 3.25
N LEU A 110 -0.14 -2.25 2.97
CA LEU A 110 -0.16 -3.22 1.87
C LEU A 110 -1.17 -4.33 2.14
N VAL A 111 -1.15 -4.92 3.33
CA VAL A 111 -2.09 -5.99 3.73
C VAL A 111 -3.54 -5.49 3.60
N SER A 112 -3.83 -4.29 4.09
CA SER A 112 -5.18 -3.72 4.02
C SER A 112 -5.64 -3.37 2.59
N SER A 113 -4.72 -3.15 1.66
CA SER A 113 -5.08 -2.93 0.25
C SER A 113 -5.53 -4.22 -0.45
N GLY A 114 -5.13 -5.38 0.06
CA GLY A 114 -5.48 -6.71 -0.46
C GLY A 114 -4.98 -6.99 -1.88
N MET A 115 -4.20 -6.09 -2.47
CA MET A 115 -3.79 -6.19 -3.86
C MET A 115 -2.29 -6.39 -4.03
N LEU A 116 -1.94 -7.35 -4.87
CA LEU A 116 -0.58 -7.62 -5.32
C LEU A 116 -0.28 -6.77 -6.56
N THR A 117 -0.04 -5.48 -6.39
CA THR A 117 0.45 -4.67 -7.49
C THR A 117 1.97 -4.70 -7.54
N ASN A 118 2.53 -4.95 -8.73
CA ASN A 118 3.98 -4.92 -8.94
C ASN A 118 4.57 -3.49 -8.93
N TYR A 119 3.72 -2.47 -8.99
CA TYR A 119 4.12 -1.07 -9.04
C TYR A 119 3.21 -0.25 -8.15
N TYR A 120 3.82 0.51 -7.25
CA TYR A 120 3.13 1.57 -6.52
C TYR A 120 2.98 2.76 -7.46
N VAL A 121 1.80 2.88 -8.06
CA VAL A 121 1.40 4.14 -8.66
C VAL A 121 0.90 5.01 -7.50
N LEU A 122 1.56 6.13 -7.26
CA LEU A 122 1.00 7.14 -6.35
C LEU A 122 -0.36 7.55 -6.92
N GLY A 123 -1.41 7.26 -6.16
CA GLY A 123 -2.79 7.54 -6.55
C GLY A 123 -3.19 8.99 -6.31
N SER A 124 -2.36 9.72 -5.56
CA SER A 124 -2.61 11.09 -5.14
C SER A 124 -1.64 12.08 -5.81
N ASP A 125 -2.17 13.20 -6.26
CA ASP A 125 -1.38 14.37 -6.67
C ASP A 125 -0.99 15.25 -5.44
N ASN A 126 -1.33 14.79 -4.21
CA ASN A 126 -1.06 15.52 -2.99
C ASN A 126 0.36 15.20 -2.47
N PRO A 127 1.27 16.19 -2.40
CA PRO A 127 2.63 15.99 -1.89
C PRO A 127 2.68 15.61 -0.39
N ASP A 128 1.57 15.70 0.34
CA ASP A 128 1.49 15.31 1.74
C ASP A 128 1.81 13.84 2.00
N ILE A 129 1.71 12.98 0.97
CA ILE A 129 2.14 11.59 1.03
C ILE A 129 3.64 11.46 1.41
N PHE A 130 4.44 12.47 1.16
CA PHE A 130 5.86 12.48 1.52
C PHE A 130 6.15 12.93 2.97
N LYS A 131 5.16 13.47 3.71
CA LYS A 131 5.35 13.90 5.10
C LYS A 131 5.90 12.81 6.02
N PRO A 132 5.42 11.57 5.98
CA PRO A 132 6.00 10.48 6.78
C PRO A 132 7.46 10.20 6.45
N SER A 133 7.83 10.12 5.16
CA SER A 133 9.22 9.89 4.74
C SER A 133 10.14 11.00 5.17
N GLU A 134 9.73 12.26 5.02
CA GLU A 134 10.46 13.43 5.49
C GLU A 134 10.69 13.36 7.01
N ARG A 135 9.67 12.98 7.77
CA ARG A 135 9.76 12.85 9.23
C ARG A 135 10.73 11.76 9.66
N VAL A 136 10.71 10.60 8.98
CA VAL A 136 11.67 9.51 9.24
C VAL A 136 13.08 9.96 8.91
N LEU A 137 13.32 10.53 7.73
CA LEU A 137 14.64 11.00 7.29
C LEU A 137 15.23 12.03 8.26
N TRP A 138 14.45 13.03 8.67
CA TRP A 138 14.89 14.02 9.64
C TRP A 138 15.23 13.43 11.00
N SER A 139 14.46 12.45 11.47
CA SER A 139 14.77 11.79 12.75
C SER A 139 16.08 11.01 12.70
N LEU A 140 16.38 10.36 11.58
CA LEU A 140 17.65 9.67 11.34
C LEU A 140 18.82 10.68 11.26
N ILE A 141 18.65 11.77 10.52
CA ILE A 141 19.70 12.80 10.40
C ILE A 141 19.99 13.45 11.75
N ARG A 142 18.95 13.76 12.55
CA ARG A 142 19.14 14.30 13.92
C ARG A 142 19.82 13.32 14.86
N ALA A 143 19.65 12.01 14.64
CA ALA A 143 20.35 10.99 15.40
C ALA A 143 21.85 10.87 15.05
N GLY A 144 22.30 11.51 13.95
CA GLY A 144 23.71 11.51 13.54
C GLY A 144 24.00 10.76 12.25
N PHE A 145 23.01 10.16 11.60
CA PHE A 145 23.21 9.53 10.30
C PHE A 145 23.40 10.60 9.21
N ASN A 146 24.34 10.36 8.29
CA ASN A 146 24.41 11.17 7.08
C ASN A 146 23.20 10.89 6.17
N THR A 147 22.89 11.82 5.27
CA THR A 147 21.70 11.75 4.40
C THR A 147 21.65 10.46 3.55
N LEU A 148 22.80 9.98 3.08
CA LEU A 148 22.85 8.75 2.27
C LEU A 148 22.49 7.52 3.11
N THR A 149 23.04 7.42 4.32
CA THR A 149 22.72 6.32 5.25
C THR A 149 21.25 6.38 5.68
N ALA A 150 20.73 7.56 6.01
CA ALA A 150 19.32 7.76 6.34
C ALA A 150 18.40 7.31 5.18
N SER A 151 18.71 7.70 3.95
CA SER A 151 17.97 7.25 2.76
C SER A 151 18.01 5.73 2.57
N ARG A 152 19.19 5.11 2.74
CA ARG A 152 19.34 3.65 2.64
C ARG A 152 18.57 2.91 3.74
N ALA A 153 18.56 3.44 4.96
CA ALA A 153 17.80 2.89 6.07
C ALA A 153 16.29 2.90 5.76
N LEU A 154 15.76 4.02 5.26
CA LEU A 154 14.35 4.13 4.87
C LEU A 154 13.98 3.14 3.76
N VAL A 155 14.83 3.03 2.71
CA VAL A 155 14.61 2.08 1.62
C VAL A 155 14.66 0.63 2.12
N MET A 156 15.59 0.30 3.02
CA MET A 156 15.71 -1.03 3.60
C MET A 156 14.46 -1.39 4.42
N ALA A 157 14.02 -0.49 5.29
CA ALA A 157 12.80 -0.64 6.07
C ALA A 157 11.55 -0.83 5.19
N THR A 158 11.46 -0.07 4.11
CA THR A 158 10.37 -0.20 3.14
C THR A 158 10.38 -1.58 2.48
N ARG A 159 11.52 -2.03 1.98
CA ARG A 159 11.63 -3.34 1.30
C ARG A 159 11.29 -4.50 2.22
N LEU A 160 11.77 -4.47 3.47
CA LEU A 160 11.44 -5.44 4.50
C LEU A 160 9.93 -5.49 4.73
N ALA A 161 9.33 -4.36 5.05
CA ALA A 161 7.91 -4.25 5.35
C ALA A 161 7.02 -4.70 4.16
N MET A 162 7.39 -4.29 2.94
CA MET A 162 6.65 -4.65 1.74
C MET A 162 6.80 -6.13 1.37
N GLY A 163 7.97 -6.73 1.63
CA GLY A 163 8.19 -8.17 1.45
C GLY A 163 7.23 -8.98 2.32
N VAL A 164 7.26 -8.73 3.62
CA VAL A 164 6.37 -9.42 4.58
C VAL A 164 4.89 -9.14 4.28
N GLY A 165 4.52 -7.89 4.02
CA GLY A 165 3.14 -7.54 3.67
C GLY A 165 2.64 -8.27 2.42
N ARG A 166 3.51 -8.44 1.42
CA ARG A 166 3.19 -9.19 0.21
C ARG A 166 2.94 -10.67 0.48
N ASP A 167 3.78 -11.29 1.32
CA ASP A 167 3.62 -12.70 1.68
C ASP A 167 2.27 -12.92 2.40
N ILE A 168 1.90 -12.03 3.34
CA ILE A 168 0.59 -12.05 4.00
C ILE A 168 -0.57 -11.90 3.00
N VAL A 169 -0.46 -10.98 2.03
CA VAL A 169 -1.51 -10.81 1.01
C VAL A 169 -1.65 -12.06 0.15
N LEU A 170 -0.53 -12.70 -0.22
CA LEU A 170 -0.55 -13.97 -0.97
C LEU A 170 -1.21 -15.08 -0.16
N GLU A 171 -0.85 -15.24 1.11
CA GLU A 171 -1.47 -16.24 1.98
C GLU A 171 -2.97 -15.99 2.17
N ASN A 172 -3.38 -14.75 2.36
CA ASN A 172 -4.80 -14.39 2.48
C ASN A 172 -5.59 -14.66 1.18
N ALA A 173 -4.96 -14.46 0.02
CA ALA A 173 -5.62 -14.66 -1.27
C ALA A 173 -5.75 -16.13 -1.67
N PHE A 174 -4.78 -16.97 -1.28
CA PHE A 174 -4.68 -18.37 -1.72
C PHE A 174 -4.84 -19.40 -0.60
N GLY A 175 -5.00 -18.96 0.66
CA GLY A 175 -5.06 -19.82 1.86
C GLY A 175 -3.70 -20.28 2.36
N GLU A 176 -2.67 -20.24 1.51
CA GLU A 176 -1.25 -20.47 1.83
C GLU A 176 -0.38 -19.80 0.76
N HIS A 177 0.90 -19.63 1.06
CA HIS A 177 1.84 -19.11 0.06
C HIS A 177 1.86 -20.04 -1.17
N PRO A 178 1.75 -19.53 -2.42
CA PRO A 178 1.63 -20.36 -3.63
C PRO A 178 2.72 -21.40 -3.83
N GLN A 179 3.92 -21.17 -3.30
CA GLN A 179 5.04 -22.13 -3.33
C GLN A 179 5.03 -23.10 -2.14
N GLY A 180 4.15 -22.90 -1.16
CA GLY A 180 4.10 -23.68 0.07
C GLY A 180 4.03 -25.20 -0.14
N PRO A 181 3.11 -25.71 -0.98
CA PRO A 181 2.97 -27.14 -1.21
C PRO A 181 4.22 -27.81 -1.80
N GLU A 182 4.87 -27.13 -2.75
CA GLU A 182 6.08 -27.65 -3.40
C GLU A 182 7.28 -27.63 -2.46
N VAL A 183 7.43 -26.53 -1.72
CA VAL A 183 8.48 -26.40 -0.72
C VAL A 183 8.34 -27.46 0.36
N ARG A 184 7.13 -27.71 0.89
CA ARG A 184 6.89 -28.77 1.87
C ARG A 184 7.33 -30.14 1.37
N LYS A 185 6.94 -30.52 0.15
CA LYS A 185 7.35 -31.82 -0.44
C LYS A 185 8.88 -31.99 -0.53
N LEU A 186 9.57 -30.91 -0.84
CA LEU A 186 11.05 -30.92 -0.90
C LEU A 186 11.66 -31.01 0.50
N LEU A 187 11.09 -30.29 1.47
CA LEU A 187 11.52 -30.34 2.86
C LEU A 187 11.30 -31.70 3.48
N ASP A 188 10.18 -32.36 3.24
CA ASP A 188 9.89 -33.71 3.73
C ASP A 188 10.95 -34.71 3.23
N ARG A 189 11.29 -34.65 1.93
CA ARG A 189 12.36 -35.48 1.34
C ARG A 189 13.72 -35.20 1.96
N ALA A 190 14.02 -33.92 2.22
CA ALA A 190 15.30 -33.53 2.85
C ALA A 190 15.39 -34.05 4.29
N ILE A 191 14.30 -34.03 5.04
CA ILE A 191 14.21 -34.59 6.40
C ILE A 191 14.40 -36.11 6.37
N GLU A 192 13.70 -36.81 5.44
CA GLU A 192 13.77 -38.26 5.28
C GLU A 192 15.18 -38.76 4.91
N SER A 193 15.93 -37.98 4.12
CA SER A 193 17.30 -38.35 3.74
C SER A 193 18.30 -38.32 4.89
N GLY A 194 18.08 -37.49 5.92
CA GLY A 194 19.00 -37.25 6.99
C GLY A 194 20.25 -36.43 6.64
N ASP A 195 20.39 -36.02 5.36
CA ASP A 195 21.58 -35.30 4.89
C ASP A 195 21.59 -33.80 5.24
N TYR A 196 20.46 -33.27 5.76
CA TYR A 196 20.25 -31.84 6.00
C TYR A 196 19.88 -31.51 7.43
N PRO A 197 20.75 -31.80 8.45
CA PRO A 197 20.38 -31.62 9.84
C PRO A 197 20.09 -30.19 10.27
N ALA A 198 20.77 -29.19 9.67
CA ALA A 198 20.49 -27.77 9.95
C ALA A 198 19.12 -27.33 9.40
N LEU A 199 18.73 -27.79 8.20
CA LEU A 199 17.42 -27.53 7.61
C LEU A 199 16.31 -28.20 8.43
N THR A 200 16.52 -29.43 8.86
CA THR A 200 15.60 -30.16 9.74
C THR A 200 15.40 -29.42 11.06
N GLY A 201 16.48 -28.96 11.69
CA GLY A 201 16.42 -28.14 12.91
C GLY A 201 15.66 -26.83 12.71
N MET A 202 15.86 -26.15 11.58
CA MET A 202 15.13 -24.94 11.22
C MET A 202 13.62 -25.20 11.12
N ILE A 203 13.23 -26.29 10.46
CA ILE A 203 11.80 -26.62 10.29
C ILE A 203 11.16 -26.96 11.64
N GLN A 204 11.85 -27.72 12.48
CA GLN A 204 11.36 -28.09 13.83
C GLN A 204 11.27 -26.90 14.77
N SER A 205 12.07 -25.85 14.54
CA SER A 205 12.06 -24.63 15.36
C SER A 205 10.98 -23.63 14.98
N ARG A 206 10.38 -23.77 13.80
CA ARG A 206 9.32 -22.86 13.33
C ARG A 206 8.01 -23.10 14.09
N VAL A 207 7.43 -21.99 14.54
CA VAL A 207 6.06 -21.95 15.06
C VAL A 207 5.16 -21.66 13.86
N ASN A 208 4.33 -22.62 13.46
CA ASN A 208 3.44 -22.46 12.32
C ASN A 208 2.30 -21.46 12.63
N GLY A 209 1.98 -20.58 11.68
CA GLY A 209 0.82 -19.71 11.71
C GLY A 209 1.12 -18.22 11.58
N ALA A 210 0.08 -17.40 11.66
CA ALA A 210 0.17 -15.94 11.53
C ALA A 210 1.12 -15.30 12.57
N ASP A 211 1.25 -15.91 13.74
CA ASP A 211 2.20 -15.47 14.78
C ASP A 211 3.67 -15.60 14.35
N ASP A 212 4.00 -16.56 13.48
CA ASP A 212 5.36 -16.75 12.98
C ASP A 212 5.78 -15.63 12.02
N VAL A 213 4.86 -15.20 11.16
CA VAL A 213 5.11 -14.08 10.23
C VAL A 213 5.34 -12.78 10.98
N GLU A 214 4.54 -12.49 12.01
CA GLU A 214 4.74 -11.29 12.84
C GLU A 214 6.03 -11.36 13.64
N ARG A 215 6.37 -12.50 14.23
CA ARG A 215 7.67 -12.69 14.93
C ARG A 215 8.85 -12.54 13.99
N GLN A 216 8.75 -13.07 12.77
CA GLN A 216 9.78 -12.89 11.75
C GLN A 216 9.95 -11.41 11.39
N PHE A 217 8.85 -10.70 11.17
CA PHE A 217 8.90 -9.26 10.88
C PHE A 217 9.55 -8.46 12.04
N VAL A 218 9.19 -8.76 13.27
CA VAL A 218 9.79 -8.11 14.46
C VAL A 218 11.29 -8.40 14.52
N PHE A 219 11.70 -9.67 14.36
CA PHE A 219 13.11 -10.07 14.35
C PHE A 219 13.93 -9.33 13.28
N GLU A 220 13.39 -9.24 12.06
CA GLU A 220 14.05 -8.55 10.94
C GLU A 220 14.19 -7.05 11.22
N LEU A 221 13.12 -6.42 11.71
CA LEU A 221 13.10 -4.99 12.04
C LEU A 221 14.08 -4.67 13.18
N GLU A 222 14.09 -5.45 14.24
CA GLU A 222 14.99 -5.27 15.39
C GLU A 222 16.46 -5.49 14.99
N THR A 223 16.73 -6.50 14.16
CA THR A 223 18.07 -6.77 13.63
C THR A 223 18.56 -5.61 12.78
N MET A 224 17.69 -5.06 11.90
CA MET A 224 18.00 -3.88 11.11
C MET A 224 18.31 -2.67 11.99
N ILE A 225 17.48 -2.40 13.01
CA ILE A 225 17.66 -1.28 13.94
C ILE A 225 18.96 -1.44 14.72
N ALA A 226 19.27 -2.64 15.21
CA ALA A 226 20.52 -2.92 15.90
C ALA A 226 21.75 -2.69 15.03
N GLY A 227 21.68 -3.13 13.76
CA GLY A 227 22.73 -2.89 12.78
C GLY A 227 22.93 -1.40 12.45
N LEU A 228 21.84 -0.63 12.35
CA LEU A 228 21.91 0.82 12.17
C LEU A 228 22.50 1.50 13.41
N ARG A 229 22.07 1.11 14.62
CA ARG A 229 22.57 1.67 15.87
C ARG A 229 24.09 1.50 16.03
N SER A 230 24.64 0.36 15.58
CA SER A 230 26.10 0.13 15.61
C SER A 230 26.89 1.11 14.74
N GLN A 231 26.27 1.74 13.74
CA GLN A 231 26.90 2.74 12.88
C GLN A 231 26.94 4.14 13.49
N LEU A 232 26.16 4.42 14.53
CA LEU A 232 26.17 5.70 15.25
C LEU A 232 27.32 5.83 16.24
N GLY A 233 27.94 4.72 16.64
CA GLY A 233 29.06 4.68 17.57
C GLY A 233 30.43 4.46 16.92
N ALA A 234 30.46 4.37 15.58
CA ALA A 234 31.68 4.18 14.79
C ALA A 234 32.13 5.52 14.18
#